data_6d472023923adb03f90bb76d9c64ba46
#
_entry.id   6d472023923adb03f90bb76d9c64ba46
#
_cell.length_a   1.000
_cell.length_b   1.000
_cell.length_c   1.000
_cell.angle_alpha   90.00
_cell.angle_beta   90.00
_cell.angle_gamma   90.00
#
_symmetry.space_group_name_H-M   'P 1'
#
loop_
_entity.id
_entity.type
_entity.pdbx_description
1 polymer ?
#
loop_
_entity_poly.entity_id
_entity_poly.type
_entity_poly.pdbx_seq_one_letter_code
_entity_poly.pdbx_strand_id
1 'polypeptide(L)'
;SLRRQRQMCIRDRRYLKWYNKVGYGSGDFAGNVVYAFLSSFVMLYLTNTVGLNPGIIGTLIMVSKLFDGISDMFFGTMIDKTKSRLGKARPWMLYAYIGCAVTLVANFAIPDSLGTTAQYVWFFIAYTLLNAVFFTANNIAYASLVTFCTKNSRERVEMGSWRFIFAFSTSLLIQSVTVQFVRAAGGGAAAWRTVAVVYAIIGLIVNTISVFSIKELPEEELKAGKDHTEEKYGLIEAAKLLFSNKYYLMICATYICQQIYSAMLNMGIYYMIYILKN
;
A
#
# COMPACT_ATOMS: atom_id res chain seq x y z
N SER A 1 38.50 6.24 -16.40
CA SER A 1 37.78 7.33 -17.07
C SER A 1 36.64 6.83 -17.96
N LEU A 2 36.85 5.88 -18.89
CA LEU A 2 35.82 5.29 -19.76
C LEU A 2 34.70 4.59 -18.98
N ARG A 3 35.00 3.96 -17.83
CA ARG A 3 34.04 3.31 -16.95
C ARG A 3 33.10 4.34 -16.29
N ARG A 4 33.65 5.51 -15.88
CA ARG A 4 32.83 6.63 -15.35
C ARG A 4 31.96 7.26 -16.44
N GLN A 5 32.48 7.43 -17.65
CA GLN A 5 31.68 7.95 -18.78
C GLN A 5 30.52 6.99 -19.15
N ARG A 6 30.78 5.69 -19.19
CA ARG A 6 29.79 4.67 -19.49
C ARG A 6 28.70 4.61 -18.40
N GLN A 7 29.09 4.74 -17.13
CA GLN A 7 28.13 4.84 -16.01
C GLN A 7 27.32 6.13 -16.04
N MET A 8 27.91 7.27 -16.44
CA MET A 8 27.21 8.54 -16.63
C MET A 8 26.19 8.44 -17.77
N CYS A 9 26.57 7.89 -18.94
CA CYS A 9 25.65 7.71 -20.06
C CYS A 9 24.46 6.78 -19.75
N ILE A 10 24.68 5.73 -18.96
CA ILE A 10 23.60 4.82 -18.52
C ILE A 10 22.67 5.54 -17.53
N ARG A 11 23.23 6.37 -16.64
CA ARG A 11 22.48 7.11 -15.62
C ARG A 11 21.60 8.20 -16.20
N ASP A 12 21.99 8.78 -17.34
CA ASP A 12 21.27 9.89 -17.97
C ASP A 12 20.31 9.43 -19.09
N ARG A 13 20.33 8.13 -19.42
CA ARG A 13 19.41 7.56 -20.40
C ARG A 13 17.98 7.64 -19.88
N ARG A 14 17.04 8.15 -20.72
CA ARG A 14 15.60 8.14 -20.42
C ARG A 14 15.02 6.78 -20.80
N TYR A 15 14.39 6.12 -19.82
CA TYR A 15 13.72 4.83 -19.98
C TYR A 15 12.21 4.98 -20.12
N LEU A 16 11.64 6.04 -19.49
CA LEU A 16 10.21 6.20 -19.32
C LEU A 16 9.73 7.51 -19.96
N LYS A 17 8.61 7.42 -20.69
CA LYS A 17 7.88 8.58 -21.19
C LYS A 17 7.01 9.14 -20.06
N TRP A 18 6.54 10.40 -20.22
CA TRP A 18 5.74 11.06 -19.19
C TRP A 18 4.46 10.29 -18.82
N TYR A 19 3.76 9.71 -19.81
CA TYR A 19 2.54 8.93 -19.58
C TYR A 19 2.79 7.62 -18.80
N ASN A 20 3.98 7.01 -18.93
CA ASN A 20 4.36 5.86 -18.13
C ASN A 20 4.50 6.25 -16.64
N LYS A 21 5.05 7.44 -16.35
CA LYS A 21 5.23 7.94 -14.98
C LYS A 21 3.89 8.27 -14.33
N VAL A 22 2.98 8.91 -15.09
CA VAL A 22 1.60 9.17 -14.64
C VAL A 22 0.84 7.86 -14.43
N GLY A 23 0.92 6.93 -15.39
CA GLY A 23 0.29 5.62 -15.28
C GLY A 23 0.83 4.80 -14.11
N TYR A 24 2.13 4.90 -13.80
CA TYR A 24 2.67 4.32 -12.57
C TYR A 24 2.06 5.00 -11.33
N GLY A 25 2.07 6.33 -11.26
CA GLY A 25 1.50 7.07 -10.14
C GLY A 25 0.04 6.72 -9.86
N SER A 26 -0.75 6.40 -10.89
CA SER A 26 -2.14 5.96 -10.70
C SER A 26 -2.29 4.68 -9.88
N GLY A 27 -1.24 3.88 -9.71
CA GLY A 27 -1.24 2.74 -8.77
C GLY A 27 -1.42 3.16 -7.32
N ASP A 28 -0.89 4.33 -6.94
CA ASP A 28 -1.17 4.89 -5.60
C ASP A 28 -2.60 5.42 -5.46
N PHE A 29 -3.26 5.82 -6.56
CA PHE A 29 -4.71 6.06 -6.51
C PHE A 29 -5.43 4.78 -6.10
N ALA A 30 -5.17 3.67 -6.78
CA ALA A 30 -5.78 2.38 -6.46
C ALA A 30 -5.49 1.94 -5.02
N GLY A 31 -4.23 1.98 -4.59
CA GLY A 31 -3.83 1.63 -3.22
C GLY A 31 -4.49 2.50 -2.16
N ASN A 32 -4.58 3.82 -2.40
CA ASN A 32 -5.18 4.74 -1.43
C ASN A 32 -6.71 4.70 -1.42
N VAL A 33 -7.37 4.31 -2.50
CA VAL A 33 -8.82 4.02 -2.45
C VAL A 33 -9.11 2.95 -1.39
N VAL A 34 -8.34 1.87 -1.36
CA VAL A 34 -8.49 0.81 -0.36
C VAL A 34 -8.05 1.30 1.02
N TYR A 35 -6.84 1.86 1.12
CA TYR A 35 -6.23 2.24 2.40
C TYR A 35 -6.99 3.37 3.10
N ALA A 36 -7.30 4.48 2.38
CA ALA A 36 -7.99 5.62 2.97
C ALA A 36 -9.43 5.28 3.35
N PHE A 37 -10.12 4.47 2.52
CA PHE A 37 -11.46 4.02 2.84
C PHE A 37 -11.48 3.13 4.09
N LEU A 38 -10.60 2.14 4.15
CA LEU A 38 -10.50 1.24 5.29
C LEU A 38 -10.11 1.98 6.56
N SER A 39 -9.01 2.74 6.53
CA SER A 39 -8.47 3.42 7.72
C SER A 39 -9.40 4.48 8.30
N SER A 40 -10.14 5.21 7.44
CA SER A 40 -11.02 6.29 7.89
C SER A 40 -12.40 5.80 8.31
N PHE A 41 -12.92 4.75 7.68
CA PHE A 41 -14.34 4.42 7.81
C PHE A 41 -14.64 3.04 8.41
N VAL A 42 -13.67 2.13 8.51
CA VAL A 42 -13.92 0.78 9.06
C VAL A 42 -14.38 0.85 10.52
N MET A 43 -13.74 1.68 11.34
CA MET A 43 -14.11 1.86 12.74
C MET A 43 -15.54 2.44 12.85
N LEU A 44 -15.83 3.47 12.04
CA LEU A 44 -17.16 4.12 12.00
C LEU A 44 -18.25 3.12 11.59
N TYR A 45 -17.99 2.30 10.57
CA TYR A 45 -18.92 1.26 10.11
C TYR A 45 -19.18 0.22 11.19
N LEU A 46 -18.13 -0.32 11.80
CA LEU A 46 -18.24 -1.38 12.79
C LEU A 46 -18.94 -0.92 14.08
N THR A 47 -18.67 0.32 14.50
CA THR A 47 -19.27 0.86 15.73
C THR A 47 -20.68 1.37 15.53
N ASN A 48 -20.90 2.17 14.49
CA ASN A 48 -22.18 2.88 14.31
C ASN A 48 -23.22 2.07 13.52
N THR A 49 -22.77 1.19 12.62
CA THR A 49 -23.68 0.43 11.75
C THR A 49 -23.87 -1.00 12.25
N VAL A 50 -22.78 -1.69 12.60
CA VAL A 50 -22.83 -3.08 13.10
C VAL A 50 -23.07 -3.13 14.62
N GLY A 51 -22.68 -2.09 15.37
CA GLY A 51 -22.89 -2.01 16.82
C GLY A 51 -21.83 -2.74 17.65
N LEU A 52 -20.64 -2.96 17.11
CA LEU A 52 -19.55 -3.65 17.79
C LEU A 52 -18.78 -2.71 18.75
N ASN A 53 -18.16 -3.27 19.78
CA ASN A 53 -17.41 -2.50 20.77
C ASN A 53 -16.09 -1.98 20.16
N PRO A 54 -15.85 -0.64 20.16
CA PRO A 54 -14.66 -0.05 19.56
C PRO A 54 -13.34 -0.47 20.22
N GLY A 55 -13.36 -0.77 21.53
CA GLY A 55 -12.16 -1.25 22.24
C GLY A 55 -11.69 -2.61 21.73
N ILE A 56 -12.63 -3.54 21.50
CA ILE A 56 -12.31 -4.87 20.95
C ILE A 56 -11.81 -4.72 19.51
N ILE A 57 -12.48 -3.89 18.69
CA ILE A 57 -12.07 -3.64 17.30
C ILE A 57 -10.64 -3.08 17.26
N GLY A 58 -10.33 -2.08 18.09
CA GLY A 58 -9.00 -1.49 18.17
C GLY A 58 -7.92 -2.52 18.53
N THR A 59 -8.21 -3.41 19.47
CA THR A 59 -7.32 -4.51 19.85
C THR A 59 -7.09 -5.48 18.68
N LEU A 60 -8.14 -5.85 17.96
CA LEU A 60 -8.04 -6.73 16.78
C LEU A 60 -7.20 -6.09 15.67
N ILE A 61 -7.39 -4.80 15.42
CA ILE A 61 -6.58 -4.03 14.46
C ILE A 61 -5.11 -4.02 14.90
N MET A 62 -4.83 -3.78 16.18
CA MET A 62 -3.47 -3.78 16.71
C MET A 62 -2.79 -5.15 16.55
N VAL A 63 -3.49 -6.22 16.87
CA VAL A 63 -2.98 -7.60 16.68
C VAL A 63 -2.72 -7.89 15.20
N SER A 64 -3.63 -7.46 14.30
CA SER A 64 -3.44 -7.62 12.86
C SER A 64 -2.17 -6.93 12.36
N LYS A 65 -1.84 -5.74 12.91
CA LYS A 65 -0.62 -5.01 12.53
C LYS A 65 0.69 -5.73 12.87
N LEU A 66 0.69 -6.65 13.84
CA LEU A 66 1.87 -7.48 14.12
C LEU A 66 2.16 -8.46 12.98
N PHE A 67 1.14 -8.92 12.28
CA PHE A 67 1.30 -9.79 11.11
C PHE A 67 1.87 -9.05 9.90
N ASP A 68 1.63 -7.73 9.76
CA ASP A 68 2.13 -6.93 8.64
C ASP A 68 3.67 -7.03 8.55
N GLY A 69 4.38 -6.86 9.68
CA GLY A 69 5.85 -6.91 9.70
C GLY A 69 6.45 -8.26 9.27
N ILE A 70 5.79 -9.37 9.60
CA ILE A 70 6.21 -10.72 9.19
C ILE A 70 5.94 -10.90 7.69
N SER A 71 4.78 -10.45 7.24
CA SER A 71 4.35 -10.55 5.85
C SER A 71 5.24 -9.74 4.90
N ASP A 72 5.69 -8.55 5.32
CA ASP A 72 6.60 -7.71 4.55
C ASP A 72 7.88 -8.44 4.14
N MET A 73 8.52 -9.13 5.08
CA MET A 73 9.74 -9.90 4.82
C MET A 73 9.48 -11.09 3.88
N PHE A 74 8.34 -11.77 4.09
CA PHE A 74 7.95 -12.93 3.30
C PHE A 74 7.67 -12.54 1.83
N PHE A 75 6.81 -11.55 1.60
CA PHE A 75 6.45 -11.11 0.24
C PHE A 75 7.62 -10.44 -0.48
N GLY A 76 8.46 -9.67 0.21
CA GLY A 76 9.68 -9.11 -0.38
C GLY A 76 10.57 -10.19 -0.99
N THR A 77 10.80 -11.26 -0.23
CA THR A 77 11.60 -12.41 -0.70
C THR A 77 10.94 -13.16 -1.86
N MET A 78 9.61 -13.32 -1.82
CA MET A 78 8.88 -14.02 -2.88
C MET A 78 8.89 -13.24 -4.20
N ILE A 79 8.71 -11.92 -4.15
CA ILE A 79 8.72 -11.06 -5.34
C ILE A 79 10.08 -11.13 -6.03
N ASP A 80 11.18 -11.06 -5.27
CA ASP A 80 12.54 -11.12 -5.82
C ASP A 80 12.82 -12.45 -6.54
N LYS A 81 12.27 -13.56 -6.03
CA LYS A 81 12.42 -14.90 -6.61
C LYS A 81 11.48 -15.19 -7.77
N THR A 82 10.48 -14.33 -8.00
CA THR A 82 9.46 -14.56 -9.03
C THR A 82 10.04 -14.45 -10.43
N LYS A 83 9.72 -15.44 -11.26
CA LYS A 83 10.04 -15.47 -12.69
C LYS A 83 8.75 -15.59 -13.48
N SER A 84 8.33 -14.53 -14.16
CA SER A 84 7.10 -14.50 -14.95
C SER A 84 7.32 -13.78 -16.28
N ARG A 85 6.46 -14.10 -17.28
CA ARG A 85 6.44 -13.40 -18.57
C ARG A 85 6.06 -11.90 -18.42
N LEU A 86 5.34 -11.55 -17.36
CA LEU A 86 4.95 -10.18 -17.08
C LEU A 86 6.05 -9.39 -16.33
N GLY A 87 7.08 -10.05 -15.83
CA GLY A 87 8.12 -9.48 -14.97
C GLY A 87 8.08 -10.05 -13.56
N LYS A 88 8.79 -9.42 -12.61
CA LYS A 88 8.87 -9.86 -11.20
C LYS A 88 7.77 -9.28 -10.34
N ALA A 89 7.53 -7.98 -10.43
CA ALA A 89 6.59 -7.25 -9.58
C ALA A 89 5.17 -7.17 -10.14
N ARG A 90 5.03 -7.00 -11.46
CA ARG A 90 3.73 -6.80 -12.13
C ARG A 90 2.68 -7.90 -11.88
N PRO A 91 3.01 -9.20 -11.90
CA PRO A 91 2.03 -10.24 -11.61
C PRO A 91 1.51 -10.16 -10.17
N TRP A 92 2.39 -9.83 -9.21
CA TRP A 92 1.99 -9.64 -7.81
C TRP A 92 1.03 -8.48 -7.64
N MET A 93 1.29 -7.34 -8.29
CA MET A 93 0.37 -6.21 -8.28
C MET A 93 -1.01 -6.58 -8.83
N LEU A 94 -1.07 -7.35 -9.92
CA LEU A 94 -2.33 -7.71 -10.57
C LEU A 94 -3.13 -8.69 -9.70
N TYR A 95 -2.52 -9.80 -9.29
CA TYR A 95 -3.23 -10.87 -8.58
C TYR A 95 -3.53 -10.49 -7.12
N ALA A 96 -2.60 -9.85 -6.43
CA ALA A 96 -2.82 -9.41 -5.06
C ALA A 96 -3.94 -8.38 -4.97
N TYR A 97 -4.07 -7.50 -5.97
CA TYR A 97 -5.14 -6.50 -5.95
C TYR A 97 -6.55 -7.10 -6.10
N ILE A 98 -6.69 -8.23 -6.78
CA ILE A 98 -7.96 -8.98 -6.80
C ILE A 98 -8.32 -9.42 -5.38
N GLY A 99 -7.35 -9.95 -4.64
CA GLY A 99 -7.54 -10.30 -3.24
C GLY A 99 -7.88 -9.08 -2.37
N CYS A 100 -7.22 -7.92 -2.60
CA CYS A 100 -7.57 -6.66 -1.93
C CYS A 100 -9.03 -6.27 -2.19
N ALA A 101 -9.50 -6.36 -3.43
CA ALA A 101 -10.86 -5.99 -3.80
C ALA A 101 -11.90 -6.89 -3.09
N VAL A 102 -11.69 -8.19 -3.11
CA VAL A 102 -12.58 -9.16 -2.45
C VAL A 102 -12.60 -8.96 -0.93
N THR A 103 -11.43 -8.84 -0.31
CA THR A 103 -11.33 -8.69 1.15
C THR A 103 -11.78 -7.30 1.61
N LEU A 104 -11.64 -6.26 0.79
CA LEU A 104 -12.22 -4.95 1.08
C LEU A 104 -13.74 -5.04 1.20
N VAL A 105 -14.40 -5.66 0.22
CA VAL A 105 -15.85 -5.88 0.26
C VAL A 105 -16.24 -6.73 1.47
N ALA A 106 -15.48 -7.78 1.79
CA ALA A 106 -15.74 -8.63 2.95
C ALA A 106 -15.68 -7.88 4.28
N ASN A 107 -14.83 -6.87 4.43
CA ASN A 107 -14.76 -6.03 5.64
C ASN A 107 -16.01 -5.18 5.85
N PHE A 108 -16.71 -4.80 4.77
CA PHE A 108 -17.96 -4.01 4.83
C PHE A 108 -19.22 -4.85 4.54
N ALA A 109 -19.09 -6.17 4.43
CA ALA A 109 -20.18 -7.10 4.18
C ALA A 109 -20.31 -8.14 5.30
N ILE A 110 -20.26 -7.70 6.55
CA ILE A 110 -20.46 -8.58 7.71
C ILE A 110 -21.94 -8.99 7.75
N PRO A 111 -22.26 -10.28 7.76
CA PRO A 111 -23.66 -10.73 7.81
C PRO A 111 -24.30 -10.43 9.19
N ASP A 112 -25.48 -9.81 9.17
CA ASP A 112 -26.24 -9.48 10.39
C ASP A 112 -26.75 -10.73 11.11
N SER A 113 -26.84 -11.87 10.40
CA SER A 113 -27.28 -13.16 10.97
C SER A 113 -26.26 -13.83 11.88
N LEU A 114 -25.01 -13.35 11.88
CA LEU A 114 -23.96 -13.89 12.73
C LEU A 114 -24.05 -13.35 14.14
N GLY A 115 -23.81 -14.20 15.13
CA GLY A 115 -23.64 -13.76 16.53
C GLY A 115 -22.43 -12.83 16.67
N THR A 116 -22.44 -11.96 17.68
CA THR A 116 -21.43 -10.91 17.90
C THR A 116 -20.00 -11.42 17.87
N THR A 117 -19.74 -12.58 18.48
CA THR A 117 -18.39 -13.19 18.46
C THR A 117 -17.96 -13.59 17.04
N ALA A 118 -18.87 -14.15 16.25
CA ALA A 118 -18.60 -14.53 14.88
C ALA A 118 -18.35 -13.31 13.99
N GLN A 119 -19.00 -12.17 14.25
CA GLN A 119 -18.76 -10.91 13.55
C GLN A 119 -17.35 -10.35 13.84
N TYR A 120 -16.86 -10.45 15.08
CA TYR A 120 -15.48 -10.08 15.41
C TYR A 120 -14.46 -10.98 14.70
N VAL A 121 -14.70 -12.29 14.68
CA VAL A 121 -13.82 -13.26 13.98
C VAL A 121 -13.83 -13.00 12.47
N TRP A 122 -14.99 -12.77 11.87
CA TRP A 122 -15.12 -12.41 10.45
C TRP A 122 -14.32 -11.16 10.13
N PHE A 123 -14.53 -10.10 10.91
CA PHE A 123 -13.78 -8.85 10.73
C PHE A 123 -12.27 -9.07 10.85
N PHE A 124 -11.81 -9.76 11.89
CA PHE A 124 -10.40 -10.01 12.12
C PHE A 124 -9.74 -10.77 10.95
N ILE A 125 -10.40 -11.81 10.45
CA ILE A 125 -9.90 -12.59 9.31
C ILE A 125 -9.87 -11.72 8.04
N ALA A 126 -10.97 -11.05 7.72
CA ALA A 126 -11.07 -10.22 6.52
C ALA A 126 -10.08 -9.05 6.55
N TYR A 127 -9.93 -8.39 7.69
CA TYR A 127 -9.01 -7.27 7.90
C TYR A 127 -7.54 -7.71 7.81
N THR A 128 -7.19 -8.83 8.45
CA THR A 128 -5.82 -9.36 8.44
C THR A 128 -5.45 -9.85 7.04
N LEU A 129 -6.34 -10.55 6.34
CA LEU A 129 -6.10 -10.97 4.95
C LEU A 129 -5.93 -9.76 4.03
N LEU A 130 -6.75 -8.73 4.20
CA LEU A 130 -6.61 -7.51 3.41
C LEU A 130 -5.26 -6.85 3.63
N ASN A 131 -4.90 -6.53 4.87
CA ASN A 131 -3.69 -5.76 5.17
C ASN A 131 -2.43 -6.61 5.08
N ALA A 132 -2.33 -7.69 5.86
CA ALA A 132 -1.10 -8.46 6.00
C ALA A 132 -0.79 -9.35 4.78
N VAL A 133 -1.77 -9.69 3.94
CA VAL A 133 -1.52 -10.56 2.79
C VAL A 133 -1.60 -9.78 1.49
N PHE A 134 -2.79 -9.36 1.11
CA PHE A 134 -3.03 -8.84 -0.24
C PHE A 134 -2.50 -7.42 -0.44
N PHE A 135 -2.77 -6.52 0.51
CA PHE A 135 -2.31 -5.14 0.41
C PHE A 135 -0.79 -5.04 0.54
N THR A 136 -0.20 -5.79 1.48
CA THR A 136 1.26 -5.89 1.65
C THR A 136 1.92 -6.42 0.39
N ALA A 137 1.43 -7.53 -0.19
CA ALA A 137 1.98 -8.09 -1.42
C ALA A 137 1.92 -7.11 -2.60
N ASN A 138 0.78 -6.41 -2.75
CA ASN A 138 0.60 -5.39 -3.79
C ASN A 138 1.53 -4.19 -3.58
N ASN A 139 1.62 -3.69 -2.35
CA ASN A 139 2.38 -2.48 -2.04
C ASN A 139 3.89 -2.70 -2.18
N ILE A 140 4.43 -3.84 -1.73
CA ILE A 140 5.84 -4.19 -1.89
C ILE A 140 6.18 -4.38 -3.37
N ALA A 141 5.33 -5.09 -4.13
CA ALA A 141 5.51 -5.25 -5.56
C ALA A 141 5.51 -3.90 -6.29
N TYR A 142 4.57 -3.02 -5.95
CA TYR A 142 4.47 -1.68 -6.50
C TYR A 142 5.69 -0.81 -6.17
N ALA A 143 6.17 -0.83 -4.93
CA ALA A 143 7.39 -0.13 -4.53
C ALA A 143 8.64 -0.66 -5.25
N SER A 144 8.76 -1.97 -5.41
CA SER A 144 9.86 -2.63 -6.10
C SER A 144 9.89 -2.32 -7.60
N LEU A 145 8.72 -2.09 -8.21
CA LEU A 145 8.57 -1.84 -9.64
C LEU A 145 9.41 -0.64 -10.11
N VAL A 146 9.58 0.41 -9.29
CA VAL A 146 10.46 1.57 -9.60
C VAL A 146 11.89 1.13 -9.91
N THR A 147 12.39 0.17 -9.15
CA THR A 147 13.77 -0.32 -9.32
C THR A 147 13.93 -1.21 -10.55
N PHE A 148 12.85 -1.86 -10.97
CA PHE A 148 12.85 -2.74 -12.14
C PHE A 148 12.57 -2.01 -13.46
N CYS A 149 12.03 -0.79 -13.43
CA CYS A 149 11.64 -0.06 -14.63
C CYS A 149 12.67 0.94 -15.12
N THR A 150 13.52 1.50 -14.25
CA THR A 150 14.51 2.51 -14.63
C THR A 150 15.76 2.48 -13.75
N LYS A 151 16.91 2.75 -14.38
CA LYS A 151 18.18 3.00 -13.70
C LYS A 151 18.46 4.48 -13.47
N ASN A 152 17.64 5.36 -14.05
CA ASN A 152 17.79 6.79 -13.95
C ASN A 152 17.22 7.32 -12.63
N SER A 153 18.07 7.89 -11.79
CA SER A 153 17.69 8.43 -10.48
C SER A 153 16.65 9.56 -10.59
N ARG A 154 16.74 10.41 -11.62
CA ARG A 154 15.80 11.50 -11.86
C ARG A 154 14.40 10.98 -12.16
N GLU A 155 14.30 9.95 -13.01
CA GLU A 155 13.02 9.31 -13.32
C GLU A 155 12.38 8.67 -12.09
N ARG A 156 13.18 8.06 -11.20
CA ARG A 156 12.70 7.50 -9.92
C ARG A 156 12.10 8.59 -9.02
N VAL A 157 12.73 9.76 -8.95
CA VAL A 157 12.20 10.91 -8.19
C VAL A 157 10.91 11.41 -8.80
N GLU A 158 10.85 11.56 -10.14
CA GLU A 158 9.64 11.96 -10.84
C GLU A 158 8.48 10.97 -10.64
N MET A 159 8.76 9.65 -10.67
CA MET A 159 7.78 8.61 -10.35
C MET A 159 7.28 8.74 -8.90
N GLY A 160 8.18 8.98 -7.95
CA GLY A 160 7.83 9.23 -6.55
C GLY A 160 6.93 10.47 -6.39
N SER A 161 7.21 11.56 -7.12
CA SER A 161 6.39 12.77 -7.09
C SER A 161 4.96 12.51 -7.58
N TRP A 162 4.80 11.76 -8.68
CA TRP A 162 3.48 11.36 -9.18
C TRP A 162 2.72 10.47 -8.18
N ARG A 163 3.43 9.57 -7.50
CA ARG A 163 2.86 8.77 -6.41
C ARG A 163 2.24 9.64 -5.33
N PHE A 164 3.00 10.63 -4.83
CA PHE A 164 2.50 11.55 -3.79
C PHE A 164 1.28 12.35 -4.24
N ILE A 165 1.29 12.85 -5.47
CA ILE A 165 0.15 13.60 -6.02
C ILE A 165 -1.11 12.73 -6.02
N PHE A 166 -1.03 11.51 -6.56
CA PHE A 166 -2.17 10.60 -6.59
C PHE A 166 -2.60 10.14 -5.20
N ALA A 167 -1.65 9.78 -4.32
CA ALA A 167 -1.96 9.33 -2.97
C ALA A 167 -2.69 10.41 -2.16
N PHE A 168 -2.18 11.65 -2.18
CA PHE A 168 -2.78 12.75 -1.45
C PHE A 168 -4.15 13.15 -2.02
N SER A 169 -4.25 13.29 -3.33
CA SER A 169 -5.51 13.64 -4.01
C SER A 169 -6.59 12.58 -3.75
N THR A 170 -6.23 11.30 -3.81
CA THR A 170 -7.16 10.20 -3.55
C THR A 170 -7.63 10.18 -2.11
N SER A 171 -6.71 10.37 -1.18
CA SER A 171 -7.03 10.37 0.25
C SER A 171 -8.04 11.48 0.58
N LEU A 172 -7.82 12.70 0.06
CA LEU A 172 -8.76 13.81 0.21
C LEU A 172 -10.12 13.52 -0.43
N LEU A 173 -10.11 12.97 -1.65
CA LEU A 173 -11.34 12.64 -2.36
C LEU A 173 -12.17 11.60 -1.60
N ILE A 174 -11.55 10.50 -1.19
CA ILE A 174 -12.24 9.43 -0.46
C ILE A 174 -12.82 9.94 0.86
N GLN A 175 -12.06 10.73 1.63
CA GLN A 175 -12.55 11.28 2.90
C GLN A 175 -13.71 12.27 2.71
N SER A 176 -13.69 13.07 1.64
CA SER A 176 -14.70 14.08 1.38
C SER A 176 -16.01 13.49 0.83
N VAL A 177 -15.93 12.45 0.01
CA VAL A 177 -17.07 11.98 -0.80
C VAL A 177 -17.75 10.74 -0.23
N THR A 178 -17.04 9.90 0.53
CA THR A 178 -17.56 8.61 1.00
C THR A 178 -18.86 8.73 1.82
N VAL A 179 -18.89 9.64 2.80
CA VAL A 179 -20.08 9.80 3.66
C VAL A 179 -21.29 10.26 2.84
N GLN A 180 -21.08 11.12 1.85
CA GLN A 180 -22.14 11.58 0.96
C GLN A 180 -22.67 10.43 0.10
N PHE A 181 -21.81 9.58 -0.42
CA PHE A 181 -22.22 8.38 -1.19
C PHE A 181 -22.97 7.38 -0.34
N VAL A 182 -22.54 7.14 0.89
CA VAL A 182 -23.24 6.24 1.82
C VAL A 182 -24.63 6.79 2.13
N ARG A 183 -24.77 8.10 2.36
CA ARG A 183 -26.09 8.75 2.59
C ARG A 183 -26.98 8.67 1.34
N ALA A 184 -26.44 8.95 0.17
CA ALA A 184 -27.17 8.88 -1.10
C ALA A 184 -27.63 7.45 -1.42
N ALA A 185 -26.86 6.43 -0.99
CA ALA A 185 -27.23 5.02 -1.13
C ALA A 185 -28.24 4.51 -0.08
N GLY A 186 -28.82 5.41 0.74
CA GLY A 186 -29.85 5.08 1.72
C GLY A 186 -29.35 4.79 3.14
N GLY A 187 -28.04 4.88 3.40
CA GLY A 187 -27.43 4.58 4.70
C GLY A 187 -27.46 3.09 5.08
N GLY A 188 -26.96 2.77 6.29
CA GLY A 188 -26.95 1.40 6.80
C GLY A 188 -25.90 0.47 6.16
N ALA A 189 -25.90 -0.81 6.56
CA ALA A 189 -24.91 -1.80 6.15
C ALA A 189 -24.88 -2.04 4.63
N ALA A 190 -26.05 -2.04 3.97
CA ALA A 190 -26.16 -2.24 2.53
C ALA A 190 -25.49 -1.12 1.74
N ALA A 191 -25.62 0.14 2.19
CA ALA A 191 -24.98 1.28 1.54
C ALA A 191 -23.45 1.23 1.67
N TRP A 192 -22.93 0.89 2.84
CA TRP A 192 -21.48 0.70 3.04
C TRP A 192 -20.91 -0.40 2.13
N ARG A 193 -21.62 -1.53 2.02
CA ARG A 193 -21.24 -2.62 1.12
C ARG A 193 -21.24 -2.18 -0.33
N THR A 194 -22.26 -1.44 -0.77
CA THR A 194 -22.32 -0.92 -2.15
C THR A 194 -21.16 0.01 -2.45
N VAL A 195 -20.83 0.94 -1.54
CA VAL A 195 -19.68 1.85 -1.69
C VAL A 195 -18.36 1.07 -1.74
N ALA A 196 -18.21 0.04 -0.88
CA ALA A 196 -17.03 -0.82 -0.88
C ALA A 196 -16.86 -1.56 -2.23
N VAL A 197 -17.94 -2.07 -2.81
CA VAL A 197 -17.94 -2.72 -4.13
C VAL A 197 -17.53 -1.73 -5.22
N VAL A 198 -18.10 -0.55 -5.23
CA VAL A 198 -17.76 0.50 -6.21
C VAL A 198 -16.27 0.87 -6.12
N TYR A 199 -15.76 1.10 -4.91
CA TYR A 199 -14.34 1.41 -4.71
C TYR A 199 -13.41 0.24 -5.06
N ALA A 200 -13.82 -1.00 -4.79
CA ALA A 200 -13.08 -2.19 -5.19
C ALA A 200 -12.95 -2.30 -6.72
N ILE A 201 -14.05 -2.04 -7.45
CA ILE A 201 -14.06 -2.08 -8.92
C ILE A 201 -13.20 -0.94 -9.50
N ILE A 202 -13.37 0.30 -9.02
CA ILE A 202 -12.58 1.45 -9.47
C ILE A 202 -11.09 1.19 -9.23
N GLY A 203 -10.74 0.74 -8.02
CA GLY A 203 -9.37 0.43 -7.68
C GLY A 203 -8.77 -0.68 -8.54
N LEU A 204 -9.54 -1.75 -8.83
CA LEU A 204 -9.10 -2.84 -9.69
C LEU A 204 -8.81 -2.37 -11.13
N ILE A 205 -9.68 -1.54 -11.68
CA ILE A 205 -9.49 -0.96 -13.02
C ILE A 205 -8.22 -0.10 -13.05
N VAL A 206 -8.07 0.83 -12.09
CA VAL A 206 -6.94 1.75 -12.05
C VAL A 206 -5.63 1.01 -11.76
N ASN A 207 -5.63 0.03 -10.85
CA ASN A 207 -4.46 -0.81 -10.61
C ASN A 207 -4.04 -1.58 -11.87
N THR A 208 -4.99 -2.11 -12.60
CA THR A 208 -4.72 -2.81 -13.87
C THR A 208 -4.10 -1.86 -14.89
N ILE A 209 -4.63 -0.64 -15.03
CA ILE A 209 -4.03 0.40 -15.90
C ILE A 209 -2.60 0.69 -15.46
N SER A 210 -2.34 0.86 -14.17
CA SER A 210 -0.99 1.11 -13.64
C SER A 210 -0.02 -0.02 -13.99
N VAL A 211 -0.42 -1.28 -13.80
CA VAL A 211 0.40 -2.47 -14.12
C VAL A 211 0.78 -2.51 -15.60
N PHE A 212 -0.13 -2.17 -16.51
CA PHE A 212 0.13 -2.21 -17.95
C PHE A 212 0.78 -0.94 -18.50
N SER A 213 0.77 0.17 -17.77
CA SER A 213 1.39 1.43 -18.16
C SER A 213 2.93 1.37 -18.18
N ILE A 214 3.52 0.44 -17.46
CA ILE A 214 4.98 0.29 -17.33
C ILE A 214 5.40 -1.14 -17.68
N LYS A 215 6.57 -1.25 -18.32
CA LYS A 215 7.26 -2.52 -18.55
C LYS A 215 8.52 -2.58 -17.70
N GLU A 216 8.77 -3.73 -17.09
CA GLU A 216 10.03 -4.02 -16.42
C GLU A 216 11.15 -4.18 -17.45
N LEU A 217 12.36 -3.76 -17.09
CA LEU A 217 13.54 -3.94 -17.91
C LEU A 217 13.92 -5.43 -17.98
N PRO A 218 14.48 -5.90 -19.11
CA PRO A 218 14.99 -7.26 -19.21
C PRO A 218 16.02 -7.56 -18.11
N GLU A 219 16.04 -8.81 -17.65
CA GLU A 219 16.91 -9.22 -16.55
C GLU A 219 18.41 -9.02 -16.86
N GLU A 220 18.77 -9.14 -18.12
CA GLU A 220 20.13 -8.86 -18.62
C GLU A 220 20.52 -7.38 -18.42
N GLU A 221 19.59 -6.46 -18.70
CA GLU A 221 19.81 -5.03 -18.47
C GLU A 221 19.84 -4.69 -16.98
N LEU A 222 19.03 -5.35 -16.14
CA LEU A 222 19.04 -5.15 -14.69
C LEU A 222 20.37 -5.62 -14.07
N LYS A 223 20.96 -6.71 -14.55
CA LYS A 223 22.24 -7.25 -14.09
C LYS A 223 23.44 -6.51 -14.69
N ALA A 224 23.30 -5.88 -15.85
CA ALA A 224 24.37 -5.13 -16.49
C ALA A 224 24.80 -3.93 -15.62
N GLY A 225 25.99 -4.00 -15.04
CA GLY A 225 26.58 -3.00 -14.15
C GLY A 225 26.62 -3.37 -12.67
N LYS A 226 26.08 -4.52 -12.28
CA LYS A 226 26.35 -5.14 -10.98
C LYS A 226 27.52 -6.08 -11.11
N ASP A 227 28.76 -5.54 -11.02
CA ASP A 227 30.03 -6.31 -10.90
C ASP A 227 30.22 -6.75 -9.44
N HIS A 228 29.18 -7.23 -8.78
CA HIS A 228 29.33 -7.78 -7.44
C HIS A 228 28.80 -9.20 -7.47
N THR A 229 29.70 -10.14 -7.21
CA THR A 229 29.36 -11.42 -6.59
C THR A 229 28.25 -11.13 -5.57
N GLU A 230 27.08 -11.70 -5.78
CA GLU A 230 26.02 -11.67 -4.77
C GLU A 230 26.53 -12.42 -3.54
N GLU A 231 27.22 -11.71 -2.66
CA GLU A 231 27.52 -12.23 -1.33
C GLU A 231 26.18 -12.48 -0.65
N LYS A 232 25.86 -13.73 -0.44
CA LYS A 232 24.66 -14.17 0.26
C LYS A 232 24.85 -13.90 1.75
N TYR A 233 24.53 -12.69 2.18
CA TYR A 233 24.49 -12.36 3.59
C TYR A 233 23.34 -13.12 4.28
N GLY A 234 23.61 -13.69 5.44
CA GLY A 234 22.55 -14.19 6.32
C GLY A 234 21.66 -13.02 6.80
N LEU A 235 20.41 -13.31 7.15
CA LEU A 235 19.46 -12.27 7.64
C LEU A 235 20.03 -11.43 8.79
N ILE A 236 20.74 -12.06 9.72
CA ILE A 236 21.36 -11.40 10.89
C ILE A 236 22.50 -10.49 10.45
N GLU A 237 23.32 -10.94 9.50
CA GLU A 237 24.45 -10.18 8.97
C GLU A 237 23.98 -8.98 8.14
N ALA A 238 22.94 -9.16 7.33
CA ALA A 238 22.29 -8.08 6.60
C ALA A 238 21.70 -7.03 7.57
N ALA A 239 21.03 -7.45 8.64
CA ALA A 239 20.53 -6.56 9.67
C ALA A 239 21.65 -5.78 10.36
N LYS A 240 22.77 -6.45 10.72
CA LYS A 240 23.93 -5.80 11.34
C LYS A 240 24.54 -4.73 10.41
N LEU A 241 24.64 -5.00 9.11
CA LEU A 241 25.11 -4.04 8.11
C LEU A 241 24.18 -2.83 7.98
N LEU A 242 22.85 -3.04 8.00
CA LEU A 242 21.86 -1.96 7.99
C LEU A 242 21.98 -1.07 9.22
N PHE A 243 22.03 -1.65 10.42
CA PHE A 243 22.18 -0.89 11.67
C PHE A 243 23.55 -0.23 11.84
N SER A 244 24.58 -0.70 11.12
CA SER A 244 25.90 -0.03 11.05
C SER A 244 25.91 1.20 10.13
N ASN A 245 24.92 1.34 9.25
CA ASN A 245 24.82 2.45 8.30
C ASN A 245 24.15 3.66 8.94
N LYS A 246 24.91 4.69 9.25
CA LYS A 246 24.43 5.93 9.88
C LYS A 246 23.32 6.63 9.06
N TYR A 247 23.38 6.58 7.73
CA TYR A 247 22.34 7.20 6.89
C TYR A 247 21.02 6.43 6.97
N TYR A 248 21.08 5.11 7.07
CA TYR A 248 19.91 4.28 7.30
C TYR A 248 19.26 4.61 8.66
N LEU A 249 20.06 4.74 9.72
CA LEU A 249 19.56 5.13 11.06
C LEU A 249 18.91 6.51 11.05
N MET A 250 19.47 7.48 10.32
CA MET A 250 18.87 8.82 10.17
C MET A 250 17.50 8.75 9.49
N ILE A 251 17.36 7.94 8.44
CA ILE A 251 16.08 7.74 7.75
C ILE A 251 15.08 7.07 8.68
N CYS A 252 15.48 6.04 9.43
CA CYS A 252 14.62 5.39 10.43
C CYS A 252 14.14 6.37 11.50
N ALA A 253 15.04 7.20 12.04
CA ALA A 253 14.68 8.22 13.03
C ALA A 253 13.68 9.24 12.46
N THR A 254 13.90 9.71 11.23
CA THR A 254 12.96 10.60 10.53
C THR A 254 11.59 9.95 10.36
N TYR A 255 11.54 8.68 9.97
CA TYR A 255 10.30 7.94 9.81
C TYR A 255 9.55 7.77 11.13
N ILE A 256 10.25 7.47 12.23
CA ILE A 256 9.64 7.39 13.57
C ILE A 256 9.04 8.73 13.97
N CYS A 257 9.77 9.84 13.80
CA CYS A 257 9.25 11.18 14.07
C CYS A 257 8.01 11.51 13.23
N GLN A 258 8.00 11.12 11.96
CA GLN A 258 6.85 11.28 11.07
C GLN A 258 5.63 10.50 11.55
N GLN A 259 5.81 9.28 12.06
CA GLN A 259 4.70 8.47 12.59
C GLN A 259 4.15 9.05 13.91
N ILE A 260 5.01 9.55 14.79
CA ILE A 260 4.60 10.25 16.01
C ILE A 260 3.77 11.49 15.65
N TYR A 261 4.25 12.30 14.70
CA TYR A 261 3.52 13.47 14.20
C TYR A 261 2.13 13.11 13.65
N SER A 262 2.05 12.08 12.80
CA SER A 262 0.78 11.58 12.27
C SER A 262 -0.18 11.12 13.36
N ALA A 263 0.32 10.41 14.37
CA ALA A 263 -0.48 9.97 15.52
C ALA A 263 -1.03 11.16 16.31
N MET A 264 -0.21 12.19 16.54
CA MET A 264 -0.64 13.41 17.23
C MET A 264 -1.74 14.15 16.45
N LEU A 265 -1.63 14.26 15.13
CA LEU A 265 -2.66 14.87 14.30
C LEU A 265 -3.99 14.12 14.38
N ASN A 266 -3.95 12.78 14.37
CA ASN A 266 -5.16 11.96 14.50
C ASN A 266 -5.83 12.13 15.86
N MET A 267 -5.05 12.30 16.94
CA MET A 267 -5.58 12.60 18.27
C MET A 267 -6.20 14.01 18.37
N GLY A 268 -5.75 14.95 17.55
CA GLY A 268 -6.29 16.31 17.51
C GLY A 268 -7.79 16.38 17.25
N ILE A 269 -8.33 15.48 16.43
CA ILE A 269 -9.77 15.39 16.14
C ILE A 269 -10.56 15.06 17.42
N TYR A 270 -10.08 14.08 18.19
CA TYR A 270 -10.70 13.71 19.47
C TYR A 270 -10.62 14.84 20.50
N TYR A 271 -9.50 15.54 20.54
CA TYR A 271 -9.30 16.71 21.40
C TYR A 271 -10.33 17.81 21.09
N MET A 272 -10.53 18.10 19.79
CA MET A 272 -11.52 19.11 19.37
C MET A 272 -12.95 18.70 19.73
N ILE A 273 -13.32 17.46 19.52
CA ILE A 273 -14.69 16.96 19.78
C ILE A 273 -14.98 16.86 21.29
N TYR A 274 -14.07 16.31 22.08
CA TYR A 274 -14.34 15.95 23.47
C TYR A 274 -13.91 17.03 24.48
N ILE A 275 -12.88 17.81 24.17
CA ILE A 275 -12.35 18.82 25.10
C ILE A 275 -12.81 20.22 24.72
N LEU A 276 -12.68 20.62 23.48
CA LEU A 276 -13.08 21.94 23.01
C LEU A 276 -14.58 22.03 22.72
N LYS A 277 -15.31 20.91 22.62
CA LYS A 277 -16.75 20.83 22.33
C LYS A 277 -17.18 21.67 21.11
N ASN A 278 -16.34 21.71 20.12
CA ASN A 278 -16.54 22.48 18.88
C ASN A 278 -16.96 21.55 17.74
#